data_f3dafd5c29f97d824f279d897c491f0f
#
_entry.id   f3dafd5c29f97d824f279d897c491f0f
#
_cell.length_a   1.000
_cell.length_b   1.000
_cell.length_c   1.000
_cell.angle_alpha   90.00
_cell.angle_beta   90.00
_cell.angle_gamma   90.00
#
_symmetry.space_group_name_H-M   'P 1'
#
loop_
_entity.id
_entity.type
_entity.pdbx_description
1 polymer ?
#
loop_
_entity_poly.entity_id
_entity_poly.type
_entity_poly.pdbx_seq_one_letter_code
_entity_poly.pdbx_strand_id
1 'polypeptide(L)'
;MKKLNLLFLTFFLTLLNSNYFSQEEVLPKHMTDNEKTMMDAYLSSFDNKGISSPPPYDNIRTAAEWEEVQALVITWTNQFNSIQRQIVDAAQEECTVIIHCSDSNQVKSYLNGQGVPDVNIDYIEAPYNSIWIRDYGANTCYANMVEDVFLVDWIYNRPRPSDDIIPDAYGDYLGMDVYSTTAN
;
A
#
# COMPACT_ATOMS: atom_id res chain seq x y z
N MET A 1 57.77 8.48 -6.77
CA MET A 1 57.04 7.24 -6.39
C MET A 1 56.08 7.40 -5.21
N LYS A 2 56.14 8.46 -4.33
CA LYS A 2 55.16 8.62 -3.20
C LYS A 2 53.80 9.21 -3.57
N LYS A 3 53.63 9.86 -4.73
CA LYS A 3 52.36 10.46 -5.14
C LYS A 3 51.37 9.48 -5.76
N LEU A 4 51.85 8.34 -6.28
CA LEU A 4 51.01 7.34 -6.93
C LEU A 4 50.20 6.50 -5.93
N ASN A 5 50.77 6.27 -4.73
CA ASN A 5 50.09 5.46 -3.72
C ASN A 5 48.95 6.25 -3.02
N LEU A 6 48.99 7.56 -3.01
CA LEU A 6 47.93 8.39 -2.41
C LEU A 6 46.68 8.45 -3.31
N LEU A 7 46.85 8.42 -4.63
CA LEU A 7 45.76 8.42 -5.58
C LEU A 7 45.00 7.09 -5.57
N PHE A 8 45.70 5.97 -5.38
CA PHE A 8 45.11 4.64 -5.26
C PHE A 8 44.29 4.46 -3.98
N LEU A 9 44.78 5.06 -2.87
CA LEU A 9 44.11 4.98 -1.58
C LEU A 9 42.82 5.81 -1.56
N THR A 10 42.79 6.99 -2.18
CA THR A 10 41.58 7.79 -2.32
C THR A 10 40.55 7.19 -3.26
N PHE A 11 40.98 6.53 -4.32
CA PHE A 11 40.08 5.81 -5.23
C PHE A 11 39.44 4.55 -4.59
N PHE A 12 40.18 3.87 -3.73
CA PHE A 12 39.66 2.72 -2.98
C PHE A 12 38.69 3.12 -1.85
N LEU A 13 38.88 4.28 -1.24
CA LEU A 13 37.96 4.79 -0.21
C LEU A 13 36.62 5.29 -0.80
N THR A 14 36.60 5.75 -2.06
CA THR A 14 35.35 6.16 -2.73
C THR A 14 34.50 4.99 -3.21
N LEU A 15 35.09 3.80 -3.39
CA LEU A 15 34.37 2.58 -3.74
C LEU A 15 33.68 1.91 -2.54
N LEU A 16 34.01 2.32 -1.29
CA LEU A 16 33.39 1.77 -0.09
C LEU A 16 32.12 2.52 0.35
N ASN A 17 31.75 3.59 -0.35
CA ASN A 17 30.41 4.19 -0.22
C ASN A 17 29.41 3.54 -1.18
N SER A 18 29.41 2.21 -1.27
CA SER A 18 28.22 1.50 -1.71
C SER A 18 27.13 1.82 -0.71
N ASN A 19 26.17 2.62 -1.11
CA ASN A 19 24.93 2.75 -0.39
C ASN A 19 24.42 1.34 -0.13
N TYR A 20 24.62 0.84 1.09
CA TYR A 20 23.79 -0.22 1.61
C TYR A 20 22.37 0.38 1.62
N PHE A 21 21.64 0.21 0.52
CA PHE A 21 20.21 0.20 0.60
C PHE A 21 19.92 -0.95 1.57
N SER A 22 19.69 -0.60 2.83
CA SER A 22 19.07 -1.49 3.77
C SER A 22 17.78 -1.91 3.10
N GLN A 23 17.74 -3.16 2.65
CA GLN A 23 16.51 -3.74 2.18
C GLN A 23 15.60 -3.76 3.39
N GLU A 24 14.66 -2.84 3.43
CA GLU A 24 13.74 -2.69 4.55
C GLU A 24 13.00 -4.02 4.70
N GLU A 25 13.17 -4.66 5.84
CA GLU A 25 12.59 -5.98 6.07
C GLU A 25 11.07 -5.82 6.08
N VAL A 26 10.39 -6.58 5.23
CA VAL A 26 8.92 -6.52 5.15
C VAL A 26 8.34 -6.91 6.51
N LEU A 27 7.56 -6.02 7.09
CA LEU A 27 6.89 -6.29 8.35
C LEU A 27 5.98 -7.51 8.25
N PRO A 28 5.99 -8.41 9.25
CA PRO A 28 5.13 -9.57 9.26
C PRO A 28 3.65 -9.18 9.38
N LYS A 29 2.75 -10.09 9.02
CA LYS A 29 1.30 -9.86 9.17
C LYS A 29 0.91 -9.60 10.63
N HIS A 30 1.48 -10.36 11.56
CA HIS A 30 1.27 -10.16 13.01
C HIS A 30 2.12 -9.01 13.54
N MET A 31 1.69 -8.43 14.66
CA MET A 31 2.51 -7.42 15.35
C MET A 31 3.82 -8.02 15.85
N THR A 32 4.90 -7.31 15.62
CA THR A 32 6.18 -7.57 16.25
C THR A 32 6.11 -7.24 17.76
N ASP A 33 7.05 -7.72 18.55
CA ASP A 33 7.07 -7.42 19.99
C ASP A 33 7.29 -5.92 20.25
N ASN A 34 8.04 -5.25 19.40
CA ASN A 34 8.19 -3.80 19.47
C ASN A 34 6.85 -3.07 19.20
N GLU A 35 6.12 -3.46 18.17
CA GLU A 35 4.82 -2.87 17.84
C GLU A 35 3.80 -3.05 18.97
N LYS A 36 3.82 -4.18 19.66
CA LYS A 36 2.95 -4.42 20.83
C LYS A 36 3.17 -3.38 21.94
N THR A 37 4.42 -2.94 22.13
CA THR A 37 4.74 -1.91 23.14
C THR A 37 4.30 -0.51 22.74
N MET A 38 4.10 -0.27 21.44
CA MET A 38 3.70 1.02 20.88
C MET A 38 2.17 1.18 20.79
N MET A 39 1.41 0.09 20.93
CA MET A 39 -0.01 0.07 20.58
C MET A 39 -0.86 1.06 21.39
N ASP A 40 -0.64 1.16 22.70
CA ASP A 40 -1.39 2.09 23.56
C ASP A 40 -1.15 3.56 23.16
N ALA A 41 0.10 3.91 22.85
CA ALA A 41 0.45 5.24 22.39
C ALA A 41 -0.15 5.53 20.99
N TYR A 42 -0.12 4.55 20.11
CA TYR A 42 -0.72 4.65 18.77
C TYR A 42 -2.22 4.90 18.85
N LEU A 43 -2.96 4.09 19.60
CA LEU A 43 -4.41 4.26 19.77
C LEU A 43 -4.77 5.61 20.42
N SER A 44 -3.93 6.10 21.34
CA SER A 44 -4.11 7.41 21.96
C SER A 44 -3.87 8.59 21.03
N SER A 45 -3.07 8.39 19.97
CA SER A 45 -2.77 9.39 18.94
C SER A 45 -3.63 9.27 17.70
N PHE A 46 -4.57 8.32 17.70
CA PHE A 46 -5.40 8.03 16.55
C PHE A 46 -6.29 9.25 16.20
N ASP A 47 -6.17 9.71 14.97
CA ASP A 47 -6.98 10.79 14.43
C ASP A 47 -7.79 10.25 13.22
N ASN A 48 -9.10 10.26 13.35
CA ASN A 48 -9.98 9.84 12.26
C ASN A 48 -9.90 10.85 11.11
N LYS A 49 -9.42 10.41 9.96
CA LYS A 49 -9.26 11.27 8.78
C LYS A 49 -10.50 11.30 7.88
N GLY A 50 -11.23 10.21 7.82
CA GLY A 50 -12.43 10.12 6.99
C GLY A 50 -13.67 10.78 7.61
N ILE A 51 -14.82 10.55 6.97
CA ILE A 51 -16.11 11.04 7.45
C ILE A 51 -16.52 10.24 8.69
N SER A 52 -16.56 10.89 9.85
CA SER A 52 -16.87 10.25 11.13
C SER A 52 -18.37 10.11 11.45
N SER A 53 -19.24 10.75 10.66
CA SER A 53 -20.68 10.54 10.75
C SER A 53 -21.10 9.25 10.05
N PRO A 54 -22.17 8.56 10.48
CA PRO A 54 -22.69 7.43 9.75
C PRO A 54 -23.03 7.79 8.30
N PRO A 55 -22.82 6.87 7.34
CA PRO A 55 -23.27 7.07 5.96
C PRO A 55 -24.77 7.39 5.91
N PRO A 56 -25.22 8.35 5.10
CA PRO A 56 -26.62 8.78 5.03
C PRO A 56 -27.50 7.82 4.22
N TYR A 57 -27.18 6.54 4.22
CA TYR A 57 -27.83 5.51 3.42
C TYR A 57 -28.52 4.45 4.26
N ASP A 58 -29.61 3.91 3.72
CA ASP A 58 -30.28 2.71 4.24
C ASP A 58 -29.80 1.45 3.51
N ASN A 59 -29.98 0.30 4.14
CA ASN A 59 -29.68 -1.02 3.53
C ASN A 59 -28.22 -1.16 3.04
N ILE A 60 -27.28 -0.73 3.86
CA ILE A 60 -25.84 -0.84 3.57
C ILE A 60 -25.42 -2.30 3.65
N ARG A 61 -24.62 -2.73 2.67
CA ARG A 61 -23.94 -4.02 2.66
C ARG A 61 -22.51 -3.89 2.17
N THR A 62 -21.65 -4.76 2.60
CA THR A 62 -20.31 -4.92 2.00
C THR A 62 -20.37 -5.75 0.73
N ALA A 63 -19.45 -5.53 -0.20
CA ALA A 63 -19.27 -6.37 -1.36
C ALA A 63 -18.93 -7.81 -0.95
N ALA A 64 -19.52 -8.79 -1.60
CA ALA A 64 -19.18 -10.18 -1.40
C ALA A 64 -18.02 -10.61 -2.33
N GLU A 65 -17.22 -11.59 -1.92
CA GLU A 65 -16.04 -12.02 -2.69
C GLU A 65 -16.36 -12.61 -4.07
N TRP A 66 -17.59 -13.03 -4.31
CA TRP A 66 -18.04 -13.58 -5.60
C TRP A 66 -18.69 -12.55 -6.53
N GLU A 67 -18.80 -11.31 -6.08
CA GLU A 67 -19.33 -10.23 -6.92
C GLU A 67 -18.28 -9.77 -7.92
N GLU A 68 -18.74 -9.20 -9.02
CA GLU A 68 -17.87 -8.63 -10.04
C GLU A 68 -16.97 -7.56 -9.41
N VAL A 69 -15.66 -7.63 -9.70
CA VAL A 69 -14.68 -6.69 -9.19
C VAL A 69 -14.29 -5.69 -10.28
N GLN A 70 -14.27 -4.42 -9.93
CA GLN A 70 -13.81 -3.35 -10.81
C GLN A 70 -12.28 -3.30 -10.87
N ALA A 71 -11.63 -3.51 -9.74
CA ALA A 71 -10.18 -3.46 -9.63
C ALA A 71 -9.65 -4.42 -8.58
N LEU A 72 -8.44 -4.94 -8.84
CA LEU A 72 -7.63 -5.63 -7.86
C LEU A 72 -6.58 -4.66 -7.29
N VAL A 73 -6.46 -4.61 -5.97
CA VAL A 73 -5.51 -3.73 -5.29
C VAL A 73 -4.38 -4.54 -4.68
N ILE A 74 -3.14 -4.10 -4.92
CA ILE A 74 -1.95 -4.69 -4.29
C ILE A 74 -1.01 -3.61 -3.77
N THR A 75 -0.23 -3.92 -2.73
CA THR A 75 0.90 -3.09 -2.30
C THR A 75 2.19 -3.71 -2.83
N TRP A 76 2.93 -2.94 -3.62
CA TRP A 76 4.15 -3.41 -4.27
C TRP A 76 5.35 -3.35 -3.33
N THR A 77 6.12 -4.43 -3.29
CA THR A 77 7.41 -4.47 -2.60
C THR A 77 8.45 -5.25 -3.40
N ASN A 78 9.69 -4.80 -3.35
CA ASN A 78 10.78 -5.45 -4.08
C ASN A 78 11.11 -6.87 -3.57
N GLN A 79 10.72 -7.21 -2.34
CA GLN A 79 10.96 -8.55 -1.80
C GLN A 79 10.08 -9.64 -2.43
N PHE A 80 8.88 -9.26 -2.89
CA PHE A 80 7.93 -10.20 -3.48
C PHE A 80 7.60 -9.88 -4.94
N ASN A 81 8.41 -9.08 -5.60
CA ASN A 81 8.19 -8.60 -6.96
C ASN A 81 7.92 -9.72 -7.98
N SER A 82 8.52 -10.89 -7.81
CA SER A 82 8.32 -12.03 -8.73
C SER A 82 6.89 -12.58 -8.69
N ILE A 83 6.29 -12.72 -7.50
CA ILE A 83 4.89 -13.18 -7.37
C ILE A 83 3.92 -12.05 -7.69
N GLN A 84 4.23 -10.83 -7.26
CA GLN A 84 3.41 -9.65 -7.55
C GLN A 84 3.32 -9.39 -9.05
N ARG A 85 4.43 -9.54 -9.79
CA ARG A 85 4.42 -9.47 -11.25
C ARG A 85 3.45 -10.48 -11.87
N GLN A 86 3.45 -11.72 -11.40
CA GLN A 86 2.54 -12.76 -11.92
C GLN A 86 1.07 -12.42 -11.63
N ILE A 87 0.80 -11.83 -10.47
CA ILE A 87 -0.56 -11.37 -10.11
C ILE A 87 -0.98 -10.24 -11.06
N VAL A 88 -0.11 -9.25 -11.26
CA VAL A 88 -0.39 -8.12 -12.17
C VAL A 88 -0.63 -8.60 -13.59
N ASP A 89 0.26 -9.45 -14.11
CA ASP A 89 0.22 -9.99 -15.46
C ASP A 89 -1.12 -10.74 -15.75
N ALA A 90 -1.57 -11.52 -14.79
CA ALA A 90 -2.83 -12.25 -14.92
C ALA A 90 -4.07 -11.35 -14.69
N ALA A 91 -4.02 -10.47 -13.68
CA ALA A 91 -5.20 -9.69 -13.30
C ALA A 91 -5.53 -8.56 -14.27
N GLN A 92 -4.52 -7.94 -14.92
CA GLN A 92 -4.74 -6.86 -15.88
C GLN A 92 -5.53 -7.29 -17.12
N GLU A 93 -5.63 -8.60 -17.40
CA GLU A 93 -6.46 -9.15 -18.48
C GLU A 93 -7.96 -9.13 -18.12
N GLU A 94 -8.29 -9.11 -16.84
CA GLU A 94 -9.66 -9.26 -16.33
C GLU A 94 -10.20 -7.97 -15.68
N CYS A 95 -9.36 -7.19 -15.01
CA CYS A 95 -9.75 -5.97 -14.31
C CYS A 95 -8.60 -4.96 -14.25
N THR A 96 -8.89 -3.75 -13.77
CA THR A 96 -7.83 -2.78 -13.44
C THR A 96 -7.02 -3.29 -12.24
N VAL A 97 -5.69 -3.20 -12.32
CA VAL A 97 -4.81 -3.45 -11.17
C VAL A 97 -4.33 -2.12 -10.60
N ILE A 98 -4.72 -1.82 -9.37
CA ILE A 98 -4.26 -0.63 -8.68
C ILE A 98 -3.06 -1.02 -7.82
N ILE A 99 -1.89 -0.50 -8.16
CA ILE A 99 -0.64 -0.77 -7.46
C ILE A 99 -0.32 0.39 -6.51
N HIS A 100 -0.45 0.14 -5.22
CA HIS A 100 0.07 1.02 -4.20
C HIS A 100 1.58 0.81 -4.06
N CYS A 101 2.36 1.88 -4.18
CA CYS A 101 3.82 1.82 -4.18
C CYS A 101 4.45 3.14 -3.73
N SER A 102 5.71 3.11 -3.37
CA SER A 102 6.47 4.33 -3.05
C SER A 102 7.04 5.06 -4.27
N ASP A 103 7.17 4.37 -5.41
CA ASP A 103 7.69 4.93 -6.67
C ASP A 103 7.17 4.10 -7.86
N SER A 104 6.20 4.67 -8.57
CA SER A 104 5.58 4.03 -9.73
C SER A 104 6.55 3.80 -10.89
N ASN A 105 7.55 4.66 -11.06
CA ASN A 105 8.53 4.52 -12.15
C ASN A 105 9.40 3.27 -11.96
N GLN A 106 9.75 2.94 -10.71
CA GLN A 106 10.47 1.71 -10.42
C GLN A 106 9.62 0.47 -10.74
N VAL A 107 8.34 0.48 -10.35
CA VAL A 107 7.41 -0.62 -10.63
C VAL A 107 7.22 -0.80 -12.14
N LYS A 108 6.93 0.29 -12.86
CA LYS A 108 6.79 0.30 -14.33
C LYS A 108 8.04 -0.25 -15.03
N SER A 109 9.20 0.22 -14.61
CA SER A 109 10.48 -0.24 -15.17
C SER A 109 10.69 -1.75 -14.95
N TYR A 110 10.34 -2.23 -13.75
CA TYR A 110 10.45 -3.66 -13.45
C TYR A 110 9.47 -4.49 -14.29
N LEU A 111 8.18 -4.11 -14.31
CA LEU A 111 7.15 -4.83 -15.06
C LEU A 111 7.47 -4.90 -16.55
N ASN A 112 7.82 -3.76 -17.15
CA ASN A 112 8.24 -3.69 -18.55
C ASN A 112 9.48 -4.55 -18.84
N GLY A 113 10.47 -4.54 -17.94
CA GLY A 113 11.67 -5.37 -18.04
C GLY A 113 11.39 -6.88 -17.97
N GLN A 114 10.24 -7.26 -17.41
CA GLN A 114 9.76 -8.64 -17.33
C GLN A 114 8.73 -8.99 -18.41
N GLY A 115 8.46 -8.07 -19.34
CA GLY A 115 7.53 -8.30 -20.45
C GLY A 115 6.06 -8.12 -20.11
N VAL A 116 5.74 -7.55 -18.93
CA VAL A 116 4.37 -7.22 -18.54
C VAL A 116 4.02 -5.83 -19.08
N PRO A 117 3.03 -5.69 -19.97
CA PRO A 117 2.65 -4.40 -20.51
C PRO A 117 1.97 -3.52 -19.46
N ASP A 118 2.17 -2.21 -19.56
CA ASP A 118 1.51 -1.22 -18.68
C ASP A 118 0.09 -0.91 -19.24
N VAL A 119 -0.80 -1.90 -19.12
CA VAL A 119 -2.19 -1.84 -19.60
C VAL A 119 -3.11 -2.24 -18.45
N ASN A 120 -4.19 -1.50 -18.24
CA ASN A 120 -5.12 -1.69 -17.12
C ASN A 120 -4.41 -1.69 -15.75
N ILE A 121 -3.35 -0.88 -15.62
CA ILE A 121 -2.61 -0.72 -14.37
C ILE A 121 -2.64 0.75 -13.98
N ASP A 122 -3.07 1.00 -12.76
CA ASP A 122 -3.03 2.31 -12.12
C ASP A 122 -2.10 2.30 -10.90
N TYR A 123 -1.58 3.47 -10.53
CA TYR A 123 -0.59 3.59 -9.48
C TYR A 123 -1.02 4.64 -8.46
N ILE A 124 -0.98 4.27 -7.18
CA ILE A 124 -1.14 5.20 -6.06
C ILE A 124 0.22 5.30 -5.35
N GLU A 125 0.85 6.46 -5.47
CA GLU A 125 2.11 6.73 -4.78
C GLU A 125 1.83 7.28 -3.39
N ALA A 126 2.04 6.44 -2.38
CA ALA A 126 1.95 6.81 -0.98
C ALA A 126 2.91 5.94 -0.15
N PRO A 127 3.37 6.42 1.01
CA PRO A 127 4.15 5.60 1.91
C PRO A 127 3.31 4.44 2.45
N TYR A 128 3.95 3.34 2.78
CA TYR A 128 3.35 2.18 3.44
C TYR A 128 4.36 1.55 4.42
N ASN A 129 3.85 0.84 5.41
CA ASN A 129 4.68 0.09 6.35
C ASN A 129 4.74 -1.41 6.00
N SER A 130 3.70 -1.96 5.38
CA SER A 130 3.62 -3.39 5.07
C SER A 130 2.89 -3.68 3.77
N ILE A 131 2.96 -4.95 3.33
CA ILE A 131 2.29 -5.42 2.10
C ILE A 131 0.86 -5.91 2.32
N TRP A 132 0.39 -5.90 3.56
CA TRP A 132 -0.85 -6.57 3.97
C TRP A 132 -2.08 -5.74 3.66
N ILE A 133 -2.25 -5.34 2.40
CA ILE A 133 -3.34 -4.47 1.93
C ILE A 133 -4.74 -4.98 2.30
N ARG A 134 -4.93 -6.29 2.38
CA ARG A 134 -6.19 -6.86 2.83
C ARG A 134 -6.51 -6.52 4.30
N ASP A 135 -5.48 -6.31 5.10
CA ASP A 135 -5.65 -6.06 6.54
C ASP A 135 -5.86 -4.57 6.86
N TYR A 136 -5.44 -3.66 5.97
CA TYR A 136 -5.57 -2.22 6.19
C TYR A 136 -6.28 -1.47 5.05
N GLY A 137 -6.57 -2.09 3.94
CA GLY A 137 -7.32 -1.47 2.86
C GLY A 137 -8.78 -1.22 3.22
N ALA A 138 -9.40 -0.28 2.53
CA ALA A 138 -10.80 0.06 2.74
C ALA A 138 -11.75 -1.09 2.37
N ASN A 139 -12.87 -1.19 3.08
CA ASN A 139 -14.00 -2.02 2.67
C ASN A 139 -14.87 -1.28 1.66
N THR A 140 -15.14 -1.90 0.53
CA THR A 140 -16.16 -1.42 -0.39
C THR A 140 -17.55 -1.77 0.13
N CYS A 141 -18.39 -0.76 0.28
CA CYS A 141 -19.77 -0.89 0.68
C CYS A 141 -20.72 -0.33 -0.38
N TYR A 142 -21.88 -0.94 -0.45
CA TYR A 142 -22.97 -0.54 -1.33
C TYR A 142 -24.20 -0.14 -0.52
N ALA A 143 -24.94 0.84 -1.02
CA ALA A 143 -26.28 1.15 -0.58
C ALA A 143 -27.22 1.17 -1.77
N ASN A 144 -28.53 1.21 -1.51
CA ASN A 144 -29.54 1.35 -2.54
C ASN A 144 -29.37 0.36 -3.72
N MET A 145 -29.10 -0.88 -3.40
CA MET A 145 -28.90 -2.01 -4.34
C MET A 145 -27.60 -1.99 -5.14
N VAL A 146 -26.74 -1.11 -5.09
CA VAL A 146 -25.44 -0.87 -5.76
C VAL A 146 -25.39 0.49 -6.49
N GLU A 147 -26.39 1.34 -6.31
CA GLU A 147 -26.40 2.68 -6.93
C GLU A 147 -25.40 3.61 -6.23
N ASP A 148 -25.27 3.46 -4.90
CA ASP A 148 -24.35 4.24 -4.10
C ASP A 148 -23.20 3.35 -3.63
N VAL A 149 -21.97 3.74 -3.97
CA VAL A 149 -20.74 3.03 -3.60
C VAL A 149 -19.89 3.97 -2.75
N PHE A 150 -19.39 3.47 -1.64
CA PHE A 150 -18.50 4.21 -0.74
C PHE A 150 -17.51 3.27 -0.07
N LEU A 151 -16.50 3.84 0.54
CA LEU A 151 -15.47 3.12 1.26
C LEU A 151 -15.68 3.24 2.78
N VAL A 152 -15.36 2.18 3.48
CA VAL A 152 -15.31 2.19 4.95
C VAL A 152 -13.88 1.87 5.38
N ASP A 153 -13.33 2.80 6.13
CA ASP A 153 -12.07 2.67 6.82
C ASP A 153 -12.32 2.25 8.25
N TRP A 154 -11.65 1.21 8.69
CA TRP A 154 -11.65 0.77 10.10
C TRP A 154 -10.35 1.14 10.80
N ILE A 155 -10.35 1.21 12.10
CA ILE A 155 -9.13 1.44 12.87
C ILE A 155 -8.18 0.26 12.66
N TYR A 156 -7.04 0.54 12.05
CA TYR A 156 -6.04 -0.48 11.85
C TYR A 156 -5.42 -0.91 13.17
N ASN A 157 -5.52 -2.17 13.48
CA ASN A 157 -5.08 -2.73 14.77
C ASN A 157 -3.57 -3.05 14.80
N ARG A 158 -2.76 -2.24 14.12
CA ARG A 158 -1.29 -2.26 14.11
C ARG A 158 -0.79 -0.82 14.19
N PRO A 159 0.30 -0.54 14.93
CA PRO A 159 0.88 0.81 14.98
C PRO A 159 1.69 1.11 13.72
N ARG A 160 1.03 1.12 12.57
CA ARG A 160 1.57 1.31 11.23
C ARG A 160 0.86 2.49 10.55
N PRO A 161 1.25 3.71 10.90
CA PRO A 161 0.51 4.90 10.45
C PRO A 161 0.52 5.10 8.93
N SER A 162 1.53 4.57 8.22
CA SER A 162 1.54 4.66 6.75
C SER A 162 0.61 3.65 6.08
N ASP A 163 0.30 2.54 6.73
CA ASP A 163 -0.73 1.61 6.26
C ASP A 163 -2.13 2.18 6.52
N ASP A 164 -2.31 2.83 7.67
CA ASP A 164 -3.58 3.37 8.15
C ASP A 164 -4.16 4.52 7.31
N ILE A 165 -3.31 5.22 6.54
CA ILE A 165 -3.76 6.32 5.66
C ILE A 165 -4.21 5.83 4.26
N ILE A 166 -4.04 4.57 3.96
CA ILE A 166 -4.27 4.05 2.60
C ILE A 166 -5.75 4.10 2.18
N PRO A 167 -6.74 3.83 3.04
CA PRO A 167 -8.14 4.01 2.69
C PRO A 167 -8.46 5.41 2.17
N ASP A 168 -7.92 6.46 2.80
CA ASP A 168 -8.11 7.84 2.35
C ASP A 168 -7.47 8.07 0.96
N ALA A 169 -6.26 7.56 0.74
CA ALA A 169 -5.58 7.67 -0.55
C ALA A 169 -6.37 6.98 -1.69
N TYR A 170 -7.08 5.89 -1.38
CA TYR A 170 -7.99 5.25 -2.32
C TYR A 170 -9.25 6.07 -2.56
N GLY A 171 -9.84 6.62 -1.51
CA GLY A 171 -10.99 7.51 -1.63
C GLY A 171 -10.68 8.69 -2.53
N ASP A 172 -9.55 9.35 -2.30
CA ASP A 172 -9.08 10.47 -3.13
C ASP A 172 -8.87 10.05 -4.60
N TYR A 173 -8.21 8.90 -4.82
CA TYR A 173 -7.95 8.39 -6.17
C TYR A 173 -9.25 8.02 -6.92
N LEU A 174 -10.19 7.35 -6.25
CA LEU A 174 -11.45 6.89 -6.85
C LEU A 174 -12.53 7.99 -6.87
N GLY A 175 -12.32 9.11 -6.16
CA GLY A 175 -13.34 10.14 -5.96
C GLY A 175 -14.53 9.63 -5.16
N MET A 176 -14.29 8.76 -4.18
CA MET A 176 -15.30 8.13 -3.32
C MET A 176 -15.23 8.66 -1.89
N ASP A 177 -16.39 8.76 -1.25
CA ASP A 177 -16.44 9.05 0.19
C ASP A 177 -15.84 7.90 1.01
N VAL A 178 -15.03 8.26 2.01
CA VAL A 178 -14.45 7.32 2.97
C VAL A 178 -15.07 7.59 4.34
N TYR A 179 -15.79 6.63 4.87
CA TYR A 179 -16.39 6.69 6.20
C TYR A 179 -15.50 5.96 7.20
N SER A 180 -14.98 6.69 8.17
CA SER A 180 -14.10 6.13 9.20
C SER A 180 -14.90 5.63 10.40
N THR A 181 -14.53 4.46 10.90
CA THR A 181 -15.07 3.97 12.18
C THR A 181 -14.48 4.76 13.34
N THR A 182 -15.31 5.12 14.30
CA THR A 182 -14.84 5.71 15.55
C THR A 182 -14.51 4.60 16.55
N ALA A 183 -13.36 4.72 17.22
CA ALA A 183 -13.08 3.86 18.37
C ALA A 183 -14.11 4.13 19.47
N ASN A 184 -14.81 3.11 19.91
CA ASN A 184 -15.63 3.11 21.11
C ASN A 184 -15.00 2.20 22.15
#